data_cd3a29aef66e881c64ea472f862123f6
#
_entry.id   cd3a29aef66e881c64ea472f862123f6
#
_cell.length_a   1.000
_cell.length_b   1.000
_cell.length_c   1.000
_cell.angle_alpha   90.00
_cell.angle_beta   90.00
_cell.angle_gamma   90.00
#
_symmetry.space_group_name_H-M   'P 1'
#
loop_
_entity.id
_entity.type
_entity.pdbx_description
1 polymer ?
#
loop_
_entity_poly.entity_id
_entity_poly.type
_entity_poly.pdbx_seq_one_letter_code
_entity_poly.pdbx_strand_id
1 'polypeptide(L)'
;ALGPSDFGRGWDLYFDGFSGMTAQERSIVEALLEKCHSAAFALLWEKEDRLFLEQEKFLQRLAGICQKINRPLKVCPLQRKEGDLPPALSVLERDLFDYAAIPTENAWQGVNIYTLSDPQEECEFAAALCRKAMGEGMRCRNMVVACSDMETYAPLLESTFQKWQVPLFLGEKSDILQKPVLAAQQGALLAACQGMGYE
;
A
#
# COMPACT_ATOMS: atom_id res chain seq x y z
N ALA A 1 9.37 26.09 -9.89
CA ALA A 1 9.49 27.15 -8.89
C ALA A 1 8.11 27.75 -8.60
N LEU A 2 7.56 27.50 -7.41
CA LEU A 2 6.25 28.04 -6.98
C LEU A 2 6.37 29.44 -6.33
N GLY A 3 7.58 29.99 -6.22
CA GLY A 3 7.89 31.22 -5.47
C GLY A 3 6.98 32.42 -5.75
N PRO A 4 7.00 33.04 -6.92
CA PRO A 4 6.19 34.25 -7.19
C PRO A 4 4.79 33.98 -7.76
N SER A 5 4.42 32.72 -7.96
CA SER A 5 3.13 32.31 -8.52
C SER A 5 2.01 32.38 -7.48
N ASP A 6 0.80 32.77 -7.90
CA ASP A 6 -0.42 32.68 -7.06
C ASP A 6 -1.01 31.28 -6.97
N PHE A 7 -0.34 30.29 -7.53
CA PHE A 7 -0.74 28.88 -7.46
C PHE A 7 -0.87 28.41 -6.00
N GLY A 8 -2.01 27.81 -5.68
CA GLY A 8 -2.32 27.33 -4.33
C GLY A 8 -2.89 28.36 -3.37
N ARG A 9 -2.97 29.66 -3.75
CA ARG A 9 -3.50 30.70 -2.89
C ARG A 9 -4.99 30.50 -2.59
N GLY A 10 -5.33 30.44 -1.31
CA GLY A 10 -6.71 30.28 -0.85
C GLY A 10 -7.29 28.89 -1.04
N TRP A 11 -6.50 27.90 -1.42
CA TRP A 11 -6.96 26.52 -1.58
C TRP A 11 -7.06 25.80 -0.23
N ASP A 12 -8.01 24.89 -0.14
CA ASP A 12 -8.06 23.85 0.88
C ASP A 12 -7.38 22.60 0.34
N LEU A 13 -6.32 22.15 0.99
CA LEU A 13 -5.47 21.06 0.53
C LEU A 13 -5.70 19.81 1.39
N TYR A 14 -5.80 18.67 0.72
CA TYR A 14 -5.95 17.37 1.38
C TYR A 14 -4.86 16.43 0.88
N PHE A 15 -4.09 15.88 1.82
CA PHE A 15 -3.01 14.95 1.57
C PHE A 15 -3.36 13.60 2.19
N ASP A 16 -3.39 12.54 1.39
CA ASP A 16 -3.70 11.18 1.83
C ASP A 16 -2.67 10.20 1.30
N GLY A 17 -2.40 9.14 2.07
CA GLY A 17 -1.48 8.08 1.68
C GLY A 17 0.01 8.41 1.78
N PHE A 18 0.39 9.50 2.44
CA PHE A 18 1.80 9.87 2.66
C PHE A 18 2.35 9.15 3.89
N SER A 19 3.40 8.34 3.68
CA SER A 19 4.22 7.77 4.76
C SER A 19 5.53 8.55 4.99
N GLY A 20 5.88 9.43 4.06
CA GLY A 20 7.07 10.27 4.10
C GLY A 20 7.06 11.26 2.94
N MET A 21 8.08 12.10 2.86
CA MET A 21 8.30 13.05 1.76
C MET A 21 9.76 13.07 1.36
N THR A 22 10.00 13.11 0.06
CA THR A 22 11.31 13.49 -0.50
C THR A 22 11.62 14.95 -0.22
N ALA A 23 12.88 15.37 -0.41
CA ALA A 23 13.27 16.77 -0.23
C ALA A 23 12.53 17.72 -1.19
N GLN A 24 12.22 17.24 -2.41
CA GLN A 24 11.50 18.02 -3.42
C GLN A 24 10.02 18.16 -3.06
N GLU A 25 9.36 17.07 -2.69
CA GLU A 25 7.95 17.09 -2.21
C GLU A 25 7.80 18.00 -0.99
N ARG A 26 8.73 17.92 -0.05
CA ARG A 26 8.74 18.81 1.12
C ARG A 26 8.80 20.27 0.73
N SER A 27 9.67 20.64 -0.22
CA SER A 27 9.77 22.03 -0.70
C SER A 27 8.49 22.51 -1.38
N ILE A 28 7.82 21.61 -2.11
CA ILE A 28 6.53 21.91 -2.75
C ILE A 28 5.44 22.10 -1.67
N VAL A 29 5.36 21.17 -0.72
CA VAL A 29 4.38 21.23 0.39
C VAL A 29 4.59 22.49 1.23
N GLU A 30 5.83 22.83 1.58
CA GLU A 30 6.14 24.07 2.30
C GLU A 30 5.63 25.30 1.55
N ALA A 31 5.91 25.43 0.26
CA ALA A 31 5.46 26.54 -0.56
C ALA A 31 3.93 26.59 -0.76
N LEU A 32 3.26 25.44 -0.76
CA LEU A 32 1.80 25.37 -0.80
C LEU A 32 1.18 25.76 0.55
N LEU A 33 1.75 25.27 1.65
CA LEU A 33 1.28 25.58 3.02
C LEU A 33 1.41 27.06 3.35
N GLU A 34 2.38 27.77 2.78
CA GLU A 34 2.49 29.23 2.93
C GLU A 34 1.31 29.99 2.35
N LYS A 35 0.69 29.46 1.28
CA LYS A 35 -0.29 30.17 0.43
C LYS A 35 -1.72 29.66 0.57
N CYS A 36 -1.89 28.38 0.98
CA CYS A 36 -3.21 27.77 1.07
C CYS A 36 -4.06 28.40 2.17
N HIS A 37 -5.37 28.25 2.10
CA HIS A 37 -6.30 28.62 3.17
C HIS A 37 -6.19 27.63 4.33
N SER A 38 -6.33 26.33 4.04
CA SER A 38 -6.18 25.25 5.01
C SER A 38 -5.49 24.03 4.39
N ALA A 39 -4.96 23.14 5.24
CA ALA A 39 -4.43 21.86 4.80
C ALA A 39 -4.74 20.77 5.84
N ALA A 40 -5.10 19.58 5.35
CA ALA A 40 -5.30 18.39 6.16
C ALA A 40 -4.46 17.25 5.64
N PHE A 41 -3.80 16.51 6.55
CA PHE A 41 -3.01 15.31 6.25
C PHE A 41 -3.65 14.12 6.95
N ALA A 42 -4.04 13.10 6.19
CA ALA A 42 -4.45 11.82 6.74
C ALA A 42 -3.21 10.94 6.92
N LEU A 43 -2.94 10.52 8.14
CA LEU A 43 -1.79 9.68 8.50
C LEU A 43 -2.26 8.46 9.27
N LEU A 44 -1.69 7.30 8.93
CA LEU A 44 -1.75 6.14 9.81
C LEU A 44 -0.66 6.31 10.86
N TRP A 45 -1.07 6.64 12.08
CA TRP A 45 -0.14 6.92 13.16
C TRP A 45 -0.79 6.63 14.51
N GLU A 46 -0.02 6.02 15.37
CA GLU A 46 -0.34 5.84 16.77
C GLU A 46 0.83 6.32 17.63
N LYS A 47 0.51 7.06 18.67
CA LYS A 47 1.51 7.66 19.54
C LYS A 47 2.25 6.59 20.34
N GLU A 48 3.57 6.68 20.39
CA GLU A 48 4.47 5.78 21.13
C GLU A 48 4.51 4.33 20.62
N ASP A 49 3.90 4.05 19.47
CA ASP A 49 3.99 2.75 18.81
C ASP A 49 5.21 2.69 17.87
N ARG A 50 6.03 1.65 18.05
CA ARG A 50 7.25 1.42 17.27
C ARG A 50 6.99 1.19 15.78
N LEU A 51 5.83 0.69 15.42
CA LEU A 51 5.44 0.46 14.02
C LEU A 51 5.28 1.77 13.25
N PHE A 52 5.01 2.88 13.96
CA PHE A 52 4.74 4.20 13.34
C PHE A 52 5.88 5.21 13.52
N LEU A 53 7.12 4.76 13.78
CA LEU A 53 8.27 5.65 13.96
C LEU A 53 8.54 6.57 12.76
N GLU A 54 8.35 6.09 11.53
CA GLU A 54 8.55 6.92 10.34
C GLU A 54 7.45 7.97 10.20
N GLN A 55 6.21 7.62 10.54
CA GLN A 55 5.08 8.55 10.57
C GLN A 55 5.24 9.59 11.69
N GLU A 56 5.81 9.20 12.83
CA GLU A 56 6.18 10.12 13.90
C GLU A 56 7.22 11.16 13.41
N LYS A 57 8.28 10.71 12.73
CA LYS A 57 9.28 11.60 12.12
C LYS A 57 8.64 12.52 11.07
N PHE A 58 7.69 12.00 10.29
CA PHE A 58 6.96 12.78 9.31
C PHE A 58 6.13 13.88 9.97
N LEU A 59 5.38 13.56 11.03
CA LEU A 59 4.61 14.52 11.83
C LEU A 59 5.50 15.61 12.44
N GLN A 60 6.66 15.23 12.97
CA GLN A 60 7.65 16.18 13.51
C GLN A 60 8.18 17.14 12.43
N ARG A 61 8.42 16.64 11.21
CA ARG A 61 8.81 17.47 10.07
C ARG A 61 7.71 18.45 9.65
N LEU A 62 6.46 17.99 9.61
CA LEU A 62 5.30 18.87 9.36
C LEU A 62 5.18 19.95 10.43
N ALA A 63 5.35 19.57 11.70
CA ALA A 63 5.36 20.54 12.81
C ALA A 63 6.45 21.60 12.64
N GLY A 64 7.66 21.19 12.24
CA GLY A 64 8.75 22.12 11.94
C GLY A 64 8.43 23.08 10.79
N ILE A 65 7.81 22.59 9.71
CA ILE A 65 7.35 23.44 8.60
C ILE A 65 6.31 24.45 9.10
N CYS A 66 5.28 23.97 9.80
CA CYS A 66 4.22 24.83 10.33
C CYS A 66 4.76 25.90 11.28
N GLN A 67 5.72 25.56 12.14
CA GLN A 67 6.40 26.51 13.00
C GLN A 67 7.15 27.58 12.20
N LYS A 68 7.90 27.18 11.18
CA LYS A 68 8.67 28.08 10.31
C LYS A 68 7.79 29.10 9.60
N ILE A 69 6.61 28.68 9.11
CA ILE A 69 5.65 29.54 8.40
C ILE A 69 4.62 30.18 9.33
N ASN A 70 4.78 30.03 10.65
CA ASN A 70 3.90 30.57 11.69
C ASN A 70 2.42 30.17 11.50
N ARG A 71 2.17 28.88 11.20
CA ARG A 71 0.83 28.31 11.11
C ARG A 71 0.58 27.29 12.22
N PRO A 72 -0.62 27.26 12.83
CA PRO A 72 -0.94 26.26 13.84
C PRO A 72 -1.07 24.88 13.22
N LEU A 73 -0.50 23.86 13.88
CA LEU A 73 -0.73 22.45 13.60
C LEU A 73 -1.63 21.85 14.67
N LYS A 74 -2.71 21.20 14.27
CA LYS A 74 -3.59 20.47 15.17
C LYS A 74 -3.60 19.00 14.78
N VAL A 75 -3.32 18.14 15.74
CA VAL A 75 -3.47 16.67 15.59
C VAL A 75 -4.87 16.29 16.07
N CYS A 76 -5.63 15.61 15.23
CA CYS A 76 -6.98 15.13 15.51
C CYS A 76 -6.99 13.60 15.43
N PRO A 77 -6.84 12.87 16.55
CA PRO A 77 -6.91 11.42 16.54
C PRO A 77 -8.30 10.96 16.09
N LEU A 78 -8.34 10.08 15.10
CA LEU A 78 -9.55 9.39 14.69
C LEU A 78 -9.58 8.05 15.42
N GLN A 79 -10.54 7.89 16.33
CA GLN A 79 -10.73 6.64 17.03
C GLN A 79 -11.61 5.69 16.20
N ARG A 80 -11.17 4.44 16.09
CA ARG A 80 -12.01 3.37 15.57
C ARG A 80 -13.15 3.11 16.56
N LYS A 81 -14.34 2.82 16.04
CA LYS A 81 -15.46 2.42 16.90
C LYS A 81 -15.22 1.02 17.44
N GLU A 82 -15.58 0.78 18.69
CA GLU A 82 -15.60 -0.57 19.25
C GLU A 82 -16.49 -1.48 18.40
N GLY A 83 -15.98 -2.68 18.06
CA GLY A 83 -16.71 -3.66 17.25
C GLY A 83 -16.53 -3.52 15.73
N ASP A 84 -15.77 -2.54 15.22
CA ASP A 84 -15.47 -2.41 13.79
C ASP A 84 -14.61 -3.57 13.25
N LEU A 85 -13.88 -4.26 14.12
CA LEU A 85 -13.12 -5.46 13.78
C LEU A 85 -13.66 -6.71 14.47
N PRO A 86 -13.60 -7.87 13.80
CA PRO A 86 -13.76 -9.16 14.47
C PRO A 86 -12.79 -9.30 15.65
N PRO A 87 -13.19 -9.97 16.74
CA PRO A 87 -12.36 -10.08 17.95
C PRO A 87 -10.94 -10.58 17.70
N ALA A 88 -10.77 -11.58 16.83
CA ALA A 88 -9.47 -12.12 16.47
C ALA A 88 -8.57 -11.09 15.79
N LEU A 89 -9.12 -10.26 14.90
CA LEU A 89 -8.35 -9.21 14.23
C LEU A 89 -7.98 -8.08 15.19
N SER A 90 -8.84 -7.76 16.15
CA SER A 90 -8.52 -6.79 17.20
C SER A 90 -7.36 -7.25 18.09
N VAL A 91 -7.31 -8.55 18.42
CA VAL A 91 -6.18 -9.15 19.17
C VAL A 91 -4.90 -9.11 18.33
N LEU A 92 -4.97 -9.50 17.06
CA LEU A 92 -3.81 -9.44 16.17
C LEU A 92 -3.30 -8.01 16.00
N GLU A 93 -4.18 -7.04 15.81
CA GLU A 93 -3.80 -5.63 15.67
C GLU A 93 -3.04 -5.13 16.91
N ARG A 94 -3.50 -5.50 18.11
CA ARG A 94 -2.89 -5.07 19.36
C ARG A 94 -1.59 -5.81 19.69
N ASP A 95 -1.56 -7.12 19.46
CA ASP A 95 -0.57 -8.02 20.11
C ASP A 95 0.45 -8.61 19.12
N LEU A 96 0.24 -8.53 17.79
CA LEU A 96 1.07 -9.24 16.80
C LEU A 96 2.58 -8.91 16.91
N PHE A 97 2.92 -7.69 17.28
CA PHE A 97 4.30 -7.22 17.40
C PHE A 97 4.71 -6.94 18.86
N ASP A 98 3.87 -7.31 19.82
CA ASP A 98 4.19 -7.22 21.24
C ASP A 98 4.71 -8.56 21.75
N TYR A 99 6.01 -8.64 22.02
CA TYR A 99 6.65 -9.84 22.57
C TYR A 99 6.25 -10.16 24.02
N ALA A 100 5.60 -9.22 24.71
CA ALA A 100 5.08 -9.41 26.06
C ALA A 100 3.59 -9.77 26.07
N ALA A 101 2.96 -9.90 24.90
CA ALA A 101 1.54 -10.24 24.79
C ALA A 101 1.23 -11.60 25.43
N ILE A 102 0.14 -11.64 26.20
CA ILE A 102 -0.33 -12.86 26.85
C ILE A 102 -1.22 -13.64 25.87
N PRO A 103 -0.96 -14.94 25.64
CA PRO A 103 -1.80 -15.76 24.77
C PRO A 103 -3.28 -15.73 25.18
N THR A 104 -4.17 -15.53 24.22
CA THR A 104 -5.61 -15.44 24.44
C THR A 104 -6.29 -16.69 23.85
N GLU A 105 -7.01 -17.47 24.64
CA GLU A 105 -7.54 -18.78 24.24
C GLU A 105 -8.80 -18.71 23.36
N ASN A 106 -9.57 -17.64 23.34
CA ASN A 106 -10.93 -17.63 22.76
C ASN A 106 -11.16 -16.64 21.61
N ALA A 107 -10.13 -16.01 21.05
CA ALA A 107 -10.30 -14.89 20.12
C ALA A 107 -10.17 -15.24 18.62
N TRP A 108 -9.96 -16.51 18.27
CA TRP A 108 -9.47 -16.90 16.92
C TRP A 108 -10.55 -17.20 15.89
N GLN A 109 -11.81 -16.89 16.16
CA GLN A 109 -12.86 -17.03 15.14
C GLN A 109 -12.61 -16.06 13.97
N GLY A 110 -12.54 -16.62 12.75
CA GLY A 110 -12.29 -15.85 11.53
C GLY A 110 -10.82 -15.70 11.13
N VAL A 111 -9.88 -16.25 11.95
CA VAL A 111 -8.46 -16.38 11.59
C VAL A 111 -8.09 -17.85 11.54
N ASN A 112 -7.51 -18.30 10.44
CA ASN A 112 -7.06 -19.66 10.25
C ASN A 112 -5.64 -19.66 9.71
N ILE A 113 -4.84 -20.62 10.14
CA ILE A 113 -3.48 -20.85 9.65
C ILE A 113 -3.45 -22.23 9.01
N TYR A 114 -2.95 -22.30 7.79
CA TYR A 114 -2.81 -23.54 7.05
C TYR A 114 -1.35 -23.74 6.65
N THR A 115 -0.89 -24.96 6.66
CA THR A 115 0.44 -25.36 6.16
C THR A 115 0.21 -26.24 4.95
N LEU A 116 0.82 -25.90 3.84
CA LEU A 116 0.69 -26.58 2.56
C LEU A 116 2.08 -27.02 2.08
N SER A 117 2.14 -27.91 1.10
CA SER A 117 3.39 -28.59 0.74
C SER A 117 4.27 -27.76 -0.20
N ASP A 118 3.65 -26.94 -1.05
CA ASP A 118 4.34 -26.16 -2.07
C ASP A 118 3.52 -24.92 -2.52
N PRO A 119 4.13 -23.97 -3.25
CA PRO A 119 3.45 -22.76 -3.74
C PRO A 119 2.26 -23.04 -4.66
N GLN A 120 2.28 -24.13 -5.42
CA GLN A 120 1.17 -24.50 -6.28
C GLN A 120 -0.05 -24.90 -5.46
N GLU A 121 0.14 -25.72 -4.43
CA GLU A 121 -0.92 -26.11 -3.51
C GLU A 121 -1.47 -24.92 -2.74
N GLU A 122 -0.63 -23.95 -2.36
CA GLU A 122 -1.07 -22.69 -1.74
C GLU A 122 -1.98 -21.88 -2.67
N CYS A 123 -1.63 -21.77 -3.96
CA CYS A 123 -2.47 -21.10 -4.95
C CYS A 123 -3.79 -21.83 -5.19
N GLU A 124 -3.78 -23.16 -5.28
CA GLU A 124 -4.99 -23.98 -5.40
C GLU A 124 -5.92 -23.81 -4.20
N PHE A 125 -5.36 -23.81 -2.99
CA PHE A 125 -6.11 -23.61 -1.77
C PHE A 125 -6.71 -22.19 -1.68
N ALA A 126 -5.93 -21.17 -2.02
CA ALA A 126 -6.41 -19.78 -2.06
C ALA A 126 -7.54 -19.61 -3.07
N ALA A 127 -7.43 -20.19 -4.27
CA ALA A 127 -8.47 -20.17 -5.29
C ALA A 127 -9.74 -20.89 -4.83
N ALA A 128 -9.60 -22.04 -4.14
CA ALA A 128 -10.72 -22.78 -3.58
C ALA A 128 -11.46 -21.99 -2.50
N LEU A 129 -10.72 -21.32 -1.60
CA LEU A 129 -11.32 -20.43 -0.59
C LEU A 129 -12.05 -19.25 -1.23
N CYS A 130 -11.44 -18.60 -2.21
CA CYS A 130 -12.10 -17.52 -2.95
C CYS A 130 -13.36 -18.01 -3.65
N ARG A 131 -13.30 -19.17 -4.31
CA ARG A 131 -14.46 -19.76 -4.99
C ARG A 131 -15.59 -20.09 -4.02
N LYS A 132 -15.26 -20.64 -2.83
CA LYS A 132 -16.22 -20.89 -1.75
C LYS A 132 -16.89 -19.59 -1.29
N ALA A 133 -16.08 -18.57 -0.98
CA ALA A 133 -16.58 -17.27 -0.52
C ALA A 133 -17.48 -16.59 -1.56
N MET A 134 -17.17 -16.72 -2.86
CA MET A 134 -18.03 -16.27 -3.95
C MET A 134 -19.38 -17.03 -3.95
N GLY A 135 -19.35 -18.33 -3.72
CA GLY A 135 -20.57 -19.15 -3.60
C GLY A 135 -21.47 -18.75 -2.42
N GLU A 136 -20.86 -18.22 -1.36
CA GLU A 136 -21.53 -17.66 -0.19
C GLU A 136 -21.98 -16.20 -0.38
N GLY A 137 -21.74 -15.62 -1.57
CA GLY A 137 -22.19 -14.26 -1.95
C GLY A 137 -21.16 -13.16 -1.73
N MET A 138 -19.93 -13.47 -1.34
CA MET A 138 -18.87 -12.47 -1.21
C MET A 138 -18.48 -11.93 -2.59
N ARG A 139 -18.31 -10.62 -2.70
CA ARG A 139 -17.87 -9.97 -3.94
C ARG A 139 -16.37 -10.08 -4.08
N CYS A 140 -15.85 -10.38 -5.30
CA CYS A 140 -14.41 -10.50 -5.57
C CYS A 140 -13.62 -9.27 -5.12
N ARG A 141 -14.17 -8.05 -5.27
CA ARG A 141 -13.53 -6.81 -4.80
C ARG A 141 -13.30 -6.72 -3.29
N ASN A 142 -13.91 -7.60 -2.52
CA ASN A 142 -13.75 -7.65 -1.05
C ASN A 142 -12.79 -8.77 -0.63
N MET A 143 -12.14 -9.43 -1.58
CA MET A 143 -11.16 -10.47 -1.34
C MET A 143 -9.79 -10.01 -1.80
N VAL A 144 -8.78 -10.26 -0.98
CA VAL A 144 -7.38 -9.96 -1.30
C VAL A 144 -6.55 -11.19 -0.99
N VAL A 145 -5.67 -11.56 -1.92
CA VAL A 145 -4.59 -12.53 -1.71
C VAL A 145 -3.30 -11.75 -1.70
N ALA A 146 -2.53 -11.86 -0.64
CA ALA A 146 -1.25 -11.17 -0.49
C ALA A 146 -0.12 -12.20 -0.43
N CYS A 147 0.95 -11.96 -1.16
CA CYS A 147 2.19 -12.73 -1.08
C CYS A 147 3.40 -11.78 -1.10
N SER A 148 4.51 -12.22 -0.53
CA SER A 148 5.76 -11.45 -0.49
C SER A 148 6.64 -11.66 -1.71
N ASP A 149 6.43 -12.74 -2.46
CA ASP A 149 7.20 -13.14 -3.64
C ASP A 149 6.27 -13.23 -4.86
N MET A 150 6.04 -12.09 -5.50
CA MET A 150 5.21 -12.02 -6.69
C MET A 150 5.84 -12.71 -7.91
N GLU A 151 7.18 -12.80 -7.98
CA GLU A 151 7.87 -13.43 -9.10
C GLU A 151 7.53 -14.92 -9.19
N THR A 152 7.54 -15.61 -8.05
CA THR A 152 7.15 -17.03 -7.96
C THR A 152 5.64 -17.22 -8.06
N TYR A 153 4.84 -16.39 -7.34
CA TYR A 153 3.41 -16.65 -7.18
C TYR A 153 2.52 -16.10 -8.29
N ALA A 154 2.90 -15.01 -8.99
CA ALA A 154 2.03 -14.41 -10.00
C ALA A 154 1.63 -15.39 -11.13
N PRO A 155 2.55 -16.13 -11.77
CA PRO A 155 2.19 -17.08 -12.83
C PRO A 155 1.35 -18.24 -12.31
N LEU A 156 1.60 -18.71 -11.07
CA LEU A 156 0.83 -19.76 -10.42
C LEU A 156 -0.58 -19.31 -10.08
N LEU A 157 -0.73 -18.11 -9.52
CA LEU A 157 -2.03 -17.51 -9.24
C LEU A 157 -2.84 -17.31 -10.52
N GLU A 158 -2.22 -16.77 -11.59
CA GLU A 158 -2.91 -16.53 -12.86
C GLU A 158 -3.47 -17.82 -13.44
N SER A 159 -2.65 -18.86 -13.58
CA SER A 159 -3.08 -20.15 -14.12
C SER A 159 -4.13 -20.85 -13.25
N THR A 160 -3.93 -20.82 -11.93
CA THR A 160 -4.82 -21.49 -10.97
C THR A 160 -6.16 -20.79 -10.86
N PHE A 161 -6.18 -19.47 -10.74
CA PHE A 161 -7.43 -18.70 -10.65
C PHE A 161 -8.23 -18.77 -11.94
N GLN A 162 -7.56 -18.81 -13.10
CA GLN A 162 -8.22 -19.09 -14.39
C GLN A 162 -8.88 -20.48 -14.41
N LYS A 163 -8.17 -21.52 -13.98
CA LYS A 163 -8.69 -22.89 -13.86
C LYS A 163 -9.93 -22.96 -12.95
N TRP A 164 -9.89 -22.25 -11.82
CA TRP A 164 -11.00 -22.20 -10.85
C TRP A 164 -12.11 -21.21 -11.22
N GLN A 165 -11.97 -20.50 -12.34
CA GLN A 165 -12.90 -19.45 -12.79
C GLN A 165 -13.12 -18.37 -11.71
N VAL A 166 -12.06 -18.00 -11.00
CA VAL A 166 -12.04 -16.91 -10.04
C VAL A 166 -11.42 -15.69 -10.72
N PRO A 167 -12.12 -14.56 -10.83
CA PRO A 167 -11.55 -13.33 -11.38
C PRO A 167 -10.34 -12.88 -10.56
N LEU A 168 -9.23 -12.61 -11.23
CA LEU A 168 -7.99 -12.16 -10.59
C LEU A 168 -7.53 -10.84 -11.20
N PHE A 169 -7.12 -9.91 -10.35
CA PHE A 169 -6.37 -8.73 -10.71
C PHE A 169 -5.01 -8.78 -10.03
N LEU A 170 -3.95 -8.88 -10.80
CA LEU A 170 -2.57 -8.82 -10.31
C LEU A 170 -2.10 -7.37 -10.23
N GLY A 171 -1.72 -6.92 -9.05
CA GLY A 171 -1.18 -5.57 -8.80
C GLY A 171 0.28 -5.40 -9.21
N GLU A 172 0.78 -6.23 -10.10
CA GLU A 172 2.18 -6.23 -10.53
C GLU A 172 2.45 -5.13 -11.56
N LYS A 173 3.55 -4.44 -11.40
CA LYS A 173 4.12 -3.57 -12.43
C LYS A 173 4.92 -4.44 -13.38
N SER A 174 4.30 -4.93 -14.47
CA SER A 174 5.06 -5.60 -15.51
C SER A 174 5.97 -4.60 -16.22
N ASP A 175 7.24 -4.96 -16.42
CA ASP A 175 8.13 -4.16 -17.26
C ASP A 175 7.57 -4.19 -18.69
N ILE A 176 7.16 -3.02 -19.16
CA ILE A 176 6.59 -2.87 -20.49
C ILE A 176 7.58 -3.29 -21.59
N LEU A 177 8.89 -3.21 -21.33
CA LEU A 177 9.94 -3.60 -22.26
C LEU A 177 10.01 -5.12 -22.46
N GLN A 178 9.46 -5.93 -21.57
CA GLN A 178 9.34 -7.38 -21.73
C GLN A 178 8.20 -7.78 -22.68
N LYS A 179 7.32 -6.85 -23.07
CA LYS A 179 6.30 -7.13 -24.08
C LYS A 179 6.95 -7.39 -25.43
N PRO A 180 6.62 -8.49 -26.13
CA PRO A 180 7.30 -8.88 -27.39
C PRO A 180 7.35 -7.77 -28.44
N VAL A 181 6.29 -6.97 -28.57
CA VAL A 181 6.22 -5.85 -29.53
C VAL A 181 7.22 -4.75 -29.16
N LEU A 182 7.36 -4.40 -27.88
CA LEU A 182 8.27 -3.38 -27.42
C LEU A 182 9.74 -3.87 -27.44
N ALA A 183 9.97 -5.13 -27.08
CA ALA A 183 11.27 -5.75 -27.23
C ALA A 183 11.74 -5.77 -28.69
N ALA A 184 10.85 -6.07 -29.64
CA ALA A 184 11.15 -6.00 -31.06
C ALA A 184 11.43 -4.56 -31.54
N GLN A 185 10.68 -3.57 -31.07
CA GLN A 185 10.94 -2.14 -31.36
C GLN A 185 12.28 -1.69 -30.79
N GLN A 186 12.58 -2.05 -29.55
CA GLN A 186 13.85 -1.72 -28.91
C GLN A 186 15.03 -2.38 -29.68
N GLY A 187 14.89 -3.66 -30.04
CA GLY A 187 15.88 -4.38 -30.86
C GLY A 187 16.11 -3.71 -32.22
N ALA A 188 15.06 -3.30 -32.89
CA ALA A 188 15.15 -2.57 -34.15
C ALA A 188 15.85 -1.20 -34.02
N LEU A 189 15.55 -0.45 -32.95
CA LEU A 189 16.21 0.83 -32.67
C LEU A 189 17.70 0.63 -32.33
N LEU A 190 18.03 -0.38 -31.52
CA LEU A 190 19.43 -0.70 -31.21
C LEU A 190 20.20 -1.14 -32.46
N ALA A 191 19.62 -1.96 -33.33
CA ALA A 191 20.22 -2.36 -34.59
C ALA A 191 20.45 -1.16 -35.54
N ALA A 192 19.50 -0.22 -35.58
CA ALA A 192 19.64 1.01 -36.38
C ALA A 192 20.72 1.95 -35.82
N CYS A 193 20.86 2.06 -34.50
CA CYS A 193 21.82 2.97 -33.87
C CYS A 193 23.25 2.38 -33.77
N GLN A 194 23.38 1.08 -33.58
CA GLN A 194 24.67 0.41 -33.30
C GLN A 194 25.18 -0.45 -34.45
N GLY A 195 24.42 -0.57 -35.54
CA GLY A 195 24.69 -1.53 -36.63
C GLY A 195 24.31 -2.97 -36.23
N MET A 196 24.12 -3.84 -37.22
CA MET A 196 23.81 -5.25 -37.01
C MET A 196 25.10 -6.05 -36.66
N GLY A 197 25.84 -5.65 -35.65
CA GLY A 197 26.99 -6.43 -35.15
C GLY A 197 26.49 -7.56 -34.27
N TYR A 198 26.81 -8.80 -34.67
CA TYR A 198 26.77 -9.96 -33.78
C TYR A 198 28.06 -9.90 -32.91
N GLU A 199 27.95 -9.56 -31.65
CA GLU A 199 28.93 -9.90 -30.62
C GLU A 199 28.25 -10.83 -29.60
#